data_a0bb921997180eabe168470464affa1d
#
_entry.id   a0bb921997180eabe168470464affa1d
#
_cell.length_a   1.000
_cell.length_b   1.000
_cell.length_c   1.000
_cell.angle_alpha   90.00
_cell.angle_beta   90.00
_cell.angle_gamma   90.00
#
_symmetry.space_group_name_H-M   'P 1'
#
loop_
_entity.id
_entity.type
_entity.pdbx_description
1 polymer ?
#
loop_
_entity_poly.entity_id
_entity_poly.type
_entity_poly.pdbx_seq_one_letter_code
_entity_poly.pdbx_strand_id
1 'polypeptide(L)'
;SKVTRPTTGKIISRGKTASLLEVGTGFHQELSGRENIYLNGAILGMTKLEINDKIDEIIEFSGCQRYIDTPVKRYSSGMFVRLAFAVAAHLEPDILIVDEVLAVGDAEFQKKAIGKMQSISSQGGRTVLFVSHNMTSIKALCNRAVLIENGKIVKDGDPTEIINHYLSNTSDISYSIEWDKTNRPSSK
;
A
#
# COMPACT_ATOMS: atom_id res chain seq x y z
N SER A 1 -6.03 -10.58 -8.17
CA SER A 1 -7.11 -11.36 -7.56
C SER A 1 -8.06 -11.87 -8.65
N LYS A 2 -8.73 -12.99 -8.44
CA LYS A 2 -9.76 -13.52 -9.34
C LYS A 2 -11.17 -13.29 -8.78
N VAL A 3 -11.35 -12.22 -8.04
CA VAL A 3 -12.61 -11.91 -7.33
C VAL A 3 -13.72 -11.57 -8.33
N THR A 4 -13.39 -10.81 -9.38
CA THR A 4 -14.36 -10.43 -10.40
C THR A 4 -13.82 -10.79 -11.78
N ARG A 5 -14.67 -11.34 -12.65
CA ARG A 5 -14.33 -11.61 -14.05
C ARG A 5 -14.61 -10.37 -14.90
N PRO A 6 -13.79 -10.07 -15.91
CA PRO A 6 -14.11 -9.00 -16.85
C PRO A 6 -15.38 -9.36 -17.63
N THR A 7 -16.24 -8.38 -17.90
CA THR A 7 -17.46 -8.56 -18.72
C THR A 7 -17.07 -8.86 -20.16
N THR A 8 -16.06 -8.18 -20.67
CA THR A 8 -15.47 -8.39 -22.00
C THR A 8 -13.96 -8.27 -21.93
N GLY A 9 -13.25 -8.76 -22.90
CA GLY A 9 -11.79 -8.70 -22.97
C GLY A 9 -11.09 -9.73 -22.09
N LYS A 10 -9.78 -9.55 -21.89
CA LYS A 10 -8.94 -10.45 -21.09
C LYS A 10 -7.83 -9.67 -20.37
N ILE A 11 -7.48 -10.13 -19.18
CA ILE A 11 -6.32 -9.63 -18.43
C ILE A 11 -5.22 -10.69 -18.52
N ILE A 12 -4.05 -10.30 -18.99
CA ILE A 12 -2.88 -11.18 -19.11
C ILE A 12 -1.82 -10.66 -18.14
N SER A 13 -1.42 -11.48 -17.18
CA SER A 13 -0.27 -11.23 -16.29
C SER A 13 0.80 -12.28 -16.55
N ARG A 14 2.07 -11.88 -16.50
CA ARG A 14 3.22 -12.79 -16.59
C ARG A 14 4.01 -12.69 -15.30
N GLY A 15 4.25 -13.85 -14.69
CA GLY A 15 4.98 -13.94 -13.43
C GLY A 15 4.08 -14.00 -12.18
N LYS A 16 4.74 -14.06 -11.01
CA LYS A 16 4.11 -14.15 -9.69
C LYS A 16 3.55 -12.78 -9.29
N THR A 17 2.25 -12.73 -9.00
CA THR A 17 1.58 -11.50 -8.57
C THR A 17 1.31 -11.57 -7.08
N ALA A 18 1.69 -10.53 -6.34
CA ALA A 18 1.30 -10.33 -4.96
C ALA A 18 0.52 -9.01 -4.79
N SER A 19 -0.35 -8.98 -3.80
CA SER A 19 -1.21 -7.83 -3.52
C SER A 19 -1.11 -7.46 -2.05
N LEU A 20 -0.88 -6.18 -1.77
CA LEU A 20 -0.87 -5.59 -0.44
C LEU A 20 -2.18 -4.86 -0.15
N LEU A 21 -3.32 -5.40 -0.61
CA LEU A 21 -4.64 -4.77 -0.43
C LEU A 21 -5.09 -4.81 1.04
N GLU A 22 -4.65 -5.82 1.79
CA GLU A 22 -5.06 -6.03 3.19
C GLU A 22 -3.86 -6.45 4.04
N VAL A 23 -3.14 -5.45 4.57
CA VAL A 23 -2.00 -5.69 5.45
C VAL A 23 -2.47 -6.31 6.77
N GLY A 24 -1.89 -7.47 7.11
CA GLY A 24 -2.22 -8.20 8.33
C GLY A 24 -3.35 -9.20 8.22
N THR A 25 -3.98 -9.35 7.06
CA THR A 25 -4.91 -10.45 6.80
C THR A 25 -4.17 -11.78 6.92
N GLY A 26 -4.72 -12.69 7.73
CA GLY A 26 -4.11 -13.98 8.02
C GLY A 26 -3.23 -14.01 9.26
N PHE A 27 -3.05 -12.90 9.99
CA PHE A 27 -2.42 -12.93 11.32
C PHE A 27 -3.32 -13.62 12.33
N HIS A 28 -2.73 -14.51 13.12
CA HIS A 28 -3.42 -15.22 14.19
C HIS A 28 -3.08 -14.58 15.55
N GLN A 29 -4.10 -14.14 16.26
CA GLN A 29 -3.97 -13.35 17.51
C GLN A 29 -3.19 -14.05 18.63
N GLU A 30 -3.31 -15.38 18.73
CA GLU A 30 -2.67 -16.18 19.78
C GLU A 30 -1.22 -16.54 19.46
N LEU A 31 -0.80 -16.42 18.20
CA LEU A 31 0.58 -16.69 17.79
C LEU A 31 1.47 -15.47 18.05
N SER A 32 2.76 -15.74 18.31
CA SER A 32 3.79 -14.70 18.44
C SER A 32 4.00 -13.95 17.12
N GLY A 33 4.68 -12.81 17.17
CA GLY A 33 5.06 -12.08 15.96
C GLY A 33 5.90 -12.94 15.01
N ARG A 34 6.84 -13.72 15.53
CA ARG A 34 7.68 -14.65 14.77
C ARG A 34 6.85 -15.71 14.05
N GLU A 35 5.94 -16.36 14.74
CA GLU A 35 5.05 -17.38 14.15
C GLU A 35 4.12 -16.76 13.10
N ASN A 36 3.65 -15.53 13.32
CA ASN A 36 2.86 -14.80 12.33
C ASN A 36 3.66 -14.43 11.08
N ILE A 37 4.98 -14.16 11.18
CA ILE A 37 5.83 -13.97 10.00
C ILE A 37 5.80 -15.22 9.13
N TYR A 38 5.95 -16.42 9.72
CA TYR A 38 5.87 -17.68 8.96
C TYR A 38 4.48 -17.91 8.36
N LEU A 39 3.43 -17.72 9.17
CA LEU A 39 2.06 -17.94 8.73
C LEU A 39 1.70 -17.00 7.57
N ASN A 40 1.92 -15.71 7.76
CA ASN A 40 1.57 -14.69 6.77
C ASN A 40 2.46 -14.78 5.52
N GLY A 41 3.78 -15.00 5.69
CA GLY A 41 4.69 -15.26 4.59
C GLY A 41 4.24 -16.42 3.71
N ALA A 42 3.82 -17.54 4.32
CA ALA A 42 3.29 -18.69 3.59
C ALA A 42 1.97 -18.36 2.86
N ILE A 43 1.04 -17.63 3.49
CA ILE A 43 -0.21 -17.17 2.87
C ILE A 43 0.09 -16.28 1.64
N LEU A 44 1.09 -15.42 1.74
CA LEU A 44 1.53 -14.53 0.66
C LEU A 44 2.39 -15.25 -0.39
N GLY A 45 2.64 -16.57 -0.21
CA GLY A 45 3.29 -17.42 -1.19
C GLY A 45 4.82 -17.49 -1.08
N MET A 46 5.39 -17.16 0.09
CA MET A 46 6.80 -17.42 0.40
C MET A 46 6.99 -18.87 0.79
N THR A 47 8.08 -19.47 0.38
CA THR A 47 8.54 -20.76 0.90
C THR A 47 9.17 -20.59 2.28
N LYS A 48 9.26 -21.69 3.05
CA LYS A 48 9.91 -21.65 4.37
C LYS A 48 11.38 -21.21 4.30
N LEU A 49 12.08 -21.55 3.22
CA LEU A 49 13.46 -21.12 3.01
C LEU A 49 13.54 -19.62 2.80
N GLU A 50 12.71 -19.06 1.92
CA GLU A 50 12.64 -17.61 1.68
C GLU A 50 12.31 -16.83 2.96
N ILE A 51 11.45 -17.38 3.83
CA ILE A 51 11.13 -16.76 5.11
C ILE A 51 12.33 -16.81 6.05
N ASN A 52 13.00 -17.98 6.16
CA ASN A 52 14.19 -18.13 7.01
C ASN A 52 15.31 -17.17 6.62
N ASP A 53 15.53 -16.99 5.32
CA ASP A 53 16.58 -16.11 4.80
C ASP A 53 16.32 -14.63 5.10
N LYS A 54 15.04 -14.24 5.29
CA LYS A 54 14.59 -12.86 5.44
C LYS A 54 14.05 -12.49 6.82
N ILE A 55 13.90 -13.48 7.71
CA ILE A 55 13.20 -13.27 8.99
C ILE A 55 13.82 -12.18 9.84
N ASP A 56 15.14 -12.12 9.90
CA ASP A 56 15.86 -11.15 10.71
C ASP A 56 15.70 -9.74 10.12
N GLU A 57 15.74 -9.59 8.79
CA GLU A 57 15.47 -8.33 8.10
C GLU A 57 14.02 -7.87 8.32
N ILE A 58 13.06 -8.78 8.25
CA ILE A 58 11.63 -8.49 8.50
C ILE A 58 11.45 -7.98 9.93
N ILE A 59 12.05 -8.65 10.90
CA ILE A 59 11.96 -8.28 12.32
C ILE A 59 12.59 -6.90 12.54
N GLU A 60 13.77 -6.66 12.01
CA GLU A 60 14.47 -5.38 12.11
C GLU A 60 13.70 -4.26 11.44
N PHE A 61 13.17 -4.50 10.25
CA PHE A 61 12.38 -3.52 9.51
C PHE A 61 11.13 -3.11 10.28
N SER A 62 10.44 -4.08 10.92
CA SER A 62 9.21 -3.83 11.69
C SER A 62 9.44 -3.00 12.96
N GLY A 63 10.65 -3.04 13.52
CA GLY A 63 10.97 -2.45 14.81
C GLY A 63 10.33 -3.19 16.01
N CYS A 64 9.92 -4.45 15.81
CA CYS A 64 9.23 -5.26 16.83
C CYS A 64 10.14 -6.25 17.56
N GLN A 65 11.49 -6.14 17.45
CA GLN A 65 12.46 -7.10 17.96
C GLN A 65 12.19 -7.49 19.41
N ARG A 66 11.95 -6.49 20.28
CA ARG A 66 11.73 -6.70 21.71
C ARG A 66 10.51 -7.56 22.03
N TYR A 67 9.53 -7.56 21.13
CA TYR A 67 8.23 -8.20 21.39
C TYR A 67 7.95 -9.35 20.40
N ILE A 68 8.95 -9.75 19.60
CA ILE A 68 8.73 -10.67 18.48
C ILE A 68 8.21 -12.04 18.89
N ASP A 69 8.59 -12.50 20.09
CA ASP A 69 8.16 -13.79 20.65
C ASP A 69 6.94 -13.66 21.59
N THR A 70 6.31 -12.46 21.62
CA THR A 70 5.04 -12.20 22.34
C THR A 70 3.85 -12.40 21.39
N PRO A 71 2.72 -12.98 21.84
CA PRO A 71 1.49 -13.08 21.06
C PRO A 71 1.00 -11.73 20.53
N VAL A 72 0.60 -11.67 19.25
CA VAL A 72 0.26 -10.40 18.59
C VAL A 72 -1.00 -9.74 19.17
N LYS A 73 -1.85 -10.46 19.88
CA LYS A 73 -2.96 -9.86 20.65
C LYS A 73 -2.51 -8.82 21.68
N ARG A 74 -1.23 -8.82 22.08
CA ARG A 74 -0.63 -7.85 22.98
C ARG A 74 0.07 -6.69 22.27
N TYR A 75 0.08 -6.71 20.95
CA TYR A 75 0.68 -5.64 20.15
C TYR A 75 -0.22 -4.40 20.15
N SER A 76 0.38 -3.22 20.10
CA SER A 76 -0.35 -2.03 19.71
C SER A 76 -0.78 -2.14 18.23
N SER A 77 -1.80 -1.38 17.83
CA SER A 77 -2.22 -1.32 16.43
C SER A 77 -1.06 -0.96 15.48
N GLY A 78 -0.19 -0.02 15.89
CA GLY A 78 0.99 0.36 15.15
C GLY A 78 2.01 -0.77 15.00
N MET A 79 2.28 -1.54 16.07
CA MET A 79 3.18 -2.70 16.01
C MET A 79 2.63 -3.78 15.09
N PHE A 80 1.33 -4.07 15.20
CA PHE A 80 0.65 -5.04 14.35
C PHE A 80 0.82 -4.70 12.87
N VAL A 81 0.46 -3.48 12.50
CA VAL A 81 0.51 -3.02 11.11
C VAL A 81 1.95 -2.95 10.59
N ARG A 82 2.92 -2.50 11.41
CA ARG A 82 4.34 -2.47 11.03
C ARG A 82 4.89 -3.86 10.77
N LEU A 83 4.57 -4.85 11.61
CA LEU A 83 5.00 -6.23 11.40
C LEU A 83 4.39 -6.82 10.13
N ALA A 84 3.09 -6.65 9.94
CA ALA A 84 2.38 -7.15 8.77
C ALA A 84 2.90 -6.52 7.45
N PHE A 85 3.15 -5.19 7.46
CA PHE A 85 3.78 -4.51 6.33
C PHE A 85 5.22 -5.01 6.10
N ALA A 86 6.00 -5.26 7.16
CA ALA A 86 7.36 -5.76 7.03
C ALA A 86 7.40 -7.10 6.29
N VAL A 87 6.50 -8.05 6.62
CA VAL A 87 6.41 -9.32 5.88
C VAL A 87 6.11 -9.06 4.41
N ALA A 88 5.10 -8.23 4.13
CA ALA A 88 4.65 -7.93 2.78
C ALA A 88 5.71 -7.19 1.94
N ALA A 89 6.49 -6.30 2.55
CA ALA A 89 7.57 -5.55 1.89
C ALA A 89 8.82 -6.40 1.58
N HIS A 90 8.92 -7.60 2.13
CA HIS A 90 10.00 -8.55 1.85
C HIS A 90 9.59 -9.67 0.89
N LEU A 91 8.36 -9.60 0.34
CA LEU A 91 7.98 -10.42 -0.81
C LEU A 91 8.78 -10.05 -2.04
N GLU A 92 9.03 -11.04 -2.89
CA GLU A 92 9.72 -10.86 -4.17
C GLU A 92 8.81 -11.32 -5.34
N PRO A 93 7.68 -10.65 -5.57
CA PRO A 93 6.84 -10.94 -6.74
C PRO A 93 7.39 -10.24 -7.98
N ASP A 94 7.03 -10.76 -9.16
CA ASP A 94 7.28 -10.07 -10.43
C ASP A 94 6.36 -8.84 -10.60
N ILE A 95 5.13 -8.94 -10.03
CA ILE A 95 4.12 -7.87 -10.04
C ILE A 95 3.63 -7.66 -8.61
N LEU A 96 3.84 -6.46 -8.08
CA LEU A 96 3.35 -6.03 -6.76
C LEU A 96 2.23 -5.01 -6.91
N ILE A 97 1.07 -5.30 -6.32
CA ILE A 97 -0.07 -4.38 -6.28
C ILE A 97 -0.16 -3.79 -4.88
N VAL A 98 -0.08 -2.48 -4.78
CA VAL A 98 -0.12 -1.72 -3.52
C VAL A 98 -1.31 -0.76 -3.56
N ASP A 99 -2.22 -0.86 -2.62
CA ASP A 99 -3.42 -0.01 -2.53
C ASP A 99 -3.44 0.72 -1.18
N GLU A 100 -3.23 2.03 -1.21
CA GLU A 100 -3.26 2.99 -0.09
C GLU A 100 -2.47 2.62 1.19
N VAL A 101 -1.81 1.47 1.23
CA VAL A 101 -1.23 0.83 2.43
C VAL A 101 0.02 1.56 2.97
N LEU A 102 0.54 2.58 2.26
CA LEU A 102 1.75 3.29 2.71
C LEU A 102 1.48 4.33 3.81
N ALA A 103 0.22 4.58 4.16
CA ALA A 103 -0.15 5.48 5.27
C ALA A 103 -0.12 4.78 6.65
N VAL A 104 0.63 3.69 6.79
CA VAL A 104 0.67 2.85 8.00
C VAL A 104 1.81 3.22 8.94
N GLY A 105 1.56 3.12 10.24
CA GLY A 105 2.54 3.42 11.29
C GLY A 105 2.74 4.92 11.51
N ASP A 106 3.85 5.26 12.16
CA ASP A 106 4.27 6.63 12.39
C ASP A 106 5.04 7.22 11.17
N ALA A 107 5.34 8.51 11.21
CA ALA A 107 6.01 9.22 10.11
C ALA A 107 7.41 8.64 9.80
N GLU A 108 8.11 8.08 10.78
CA GLU A 108 9.41 7.44 10.58
C GLU A 108 9.25 6.12 9.83
N PHE A 109 8.30 5.29 10.24
CA PHE A 109 8.02 4.04 9.56
C PHE A 109 7.50 4.26 8.12
N GLN A 110 6.67 5.29 7.91
CA GLN A 110 6.20 5.65 6.57
C GLN A 110 7.36 5.99 5.63
N LYS A 111 8.35 6.78 6.09
CA LYS A 111 9.55 7.07 5.30
C LYS A 111 10.33 5.80 4.97
N LYS A 112 10.48 4.89 5.94
CA LYS A 112 11.14 3.59 5.78
C LYS A 112 10.40 2.71 4.78
N ALA A 113 9.06 2.68 4.84
CA ALA A 113 8.19 1.95 3.92
C ALA A 113 8.31 2.47 2.48
N ILE A 114 8.26 3.79 2.28
CA ILE A 114 8.45 4.43 0.99
C ILE A 114 9.83 4.10 0.42
N GLY A 115 10.90 4.22 1.21
CA GLY A 115 12.26 3.87 0.80
C GLY A 115 12.39 2.41 0.36
N LYS A 116 11.76 1.47 1.08
CA LYS A 116 11.74 0.04 0.69
C LYS A 116 10.99 -0.17 -0.63
N MET A 117 9.86 0.51 -0.84
CA MET A 117 9.11 0.43 -2.11
C MET A 117 9.91 1.01 -3.29
N GLN A 118 10.63 2.11 -3.10
CA GLN A 118 11.53 2.67 -4.11
C GLN A 118 12.64 1.67 -4.47
N SER A 119 13.25 1.05 -3.46
CA SER A 119 14.27 0.02 -3.68
C SER A 119 13.71 -1.16 -4.48
N ILE A 120 12.51 -1.64 -4.16
CA ILE A 120 11.86 -2.74 -4.89
C ILE A 120 11.56 -2.34 -6.34
N SER A 121 11.10 -1.11 -6.57
CA SER A 121 10.79 -0.60 -7.91
C SER A 121 12.05 -0.37 -8.77
N SER A 122 13.17 0.03 -8.17
CA SER A 122 14.43 0.31 -8.87
C SER A 122 15.29 -0.94 -9.10
N GLN A 123 15.16 -1.95 -8.28
CA GLN A 123 15.91 -3.21 -8.39
C GLN A 123 15.28 -4.15 -9.43
N GLY A 124 15.57 -3.92 -10.70
CA GLY A 124 15.58 -4.91 -11.76
C GLY A 124 14.28 -5.67 -12.07
N GLY A 125 13.47 -5.15 -12.99
CA GLY A 125 12.48 -5.96 -13.74
C GLY A 125 11.15 -6.22 -13.06
N ARG A 126 10.89 -5.68 -11.85
CA ARG A 126 9.62 -5.83 -11.15
C ARG A 126 8.64 -4.73 -11.52
N THR A 127 7.37 -5.08 -11.66
CA THR A 127 6.29 -4.12 -11.90
C THR A 127 5.58 -3.81 -10.59
N VAL A 128 5.56 -2.54 -10.20
CA VAL A 128 4.77 -2.07 -9.04
C VAL A 128 3.56 -1.29 -9.56
N LEU A 129 2.37 -1.77 -9.25
CA LEU A 129 1.11 -1.07 -9.49
C LEU A 129 0.69 -0.41 -8.17
N PHE A 130 0.80 0.90 -8.12
CA PHE A 130 0.52 1.69 -6.94
C PHE A 130 -0.78 2.47 -7.11
N VAL A 131 -1.75 2.23 -6.25
CA VAL A 131 -3.02 2.96 -6.20
C VAL A 131 -3.01 3.85 -4.96
N SER A 132 -3.18 5.15 -5.13
CA SER A 132 -3.21 6.10 -4.03
C SER A 132 -3.92 7.40 -4.40
N HIS A 133 -4.48 8.05 -3.39
CA HIS A 133 -4.95 9.43 -3.48
C HIS A 133 -3.88 10.43 -2.95
N ASN A 134 -2.73 9.97 -2.48
CA ASN A 134 -1.62 10.81 -2.02
C ASN A 134 -0.69 11.14 -3.19
N MET A 135 -0.83 12.35 -3.73
CA MET A 135 -0.06 12.83 -4.89
C MET A 135 1.44 12.88 -4.63
N THR A 136 1.87 13.15 -3.39
CA THR A 136 3.28 13.14 -2.99
C THR A 136 3.88 11.75 -3.12
N SER A 137 3.15 10.72 -2.66
CA SER A 137 3.58 9.33 -2.79
C SER A 137 3.64 8.89 -4.25
N ILE A 138 2.63 9.26 -5.07
CA ILE A 138 2.63 8.94 -6.50
C ILE A 138 3.85 9.55 -7.19
N LYS A 139 4.14 10.84 -6.92
CA LYS A 139 5.29 11.53 -7.50
C LYS A 139 6.63 10.92 -7.07
N ALA A 140 6.72 10.43 -5.83
CA ALA A 140 7.95 9.85 -5.29
C ALA A 140 8.21 8.41 -5.76
N LEU A 141 7.16 7.62 -6.05
CA LEU A 141 7.26 6.18 -6.28
C LEU A 141 7.06 5.77 -7.74
N CYS A 142 6.30 6.56 -8.52
CA CYS A 142 5.88 6.18 -9.86
C CYS A 142 6.68 6.90 -10.94
N ASN A 143 7.06 6.17 -11.98
CA ASN A 143 7.63 6.71 -13.21
C ASN A 143 6.58 6.91 -14.33
N ARG A 144 5.37 6.41 -14.12
CA ARG A 144 4.20 6.55 -14.99
C ARG A 144 2.95 6.57 -14.14
N ALA A 145 1.97 7.39 -14.48
CA ALA A 145 0.68 7.44 -13.84
C ALA A 145 -0.46 7.32 -14.85
N VAL A 146 -1.59 6.81 -14.38
CA VAL A 146 -2.83 6.67 -15.16
C VAL A 146 -3.96 7.28 -14.35
N LEU A 147 -4.63 8.28 -14.92
CA LEU A 147 -5.84 8.87 -14.34
C LEU A 147 -7.07 8.13 -14.84
N ILE A 148 -7.86 7.63 -13.89
CA ILE A 148 -9.10 6.92 -14.17
C ILE A 148 -10.26 7.72 -13.57
N GLU A 149 -11.25 8.06 -14.41
CA GLU A 149 -12.49 8.73 -13.98
C GLU A 149 -13.68 7.97 -14.55
N ASN A 150 -14.67 7.70 -13.71
CA ASN A 150 -15.87 6.95 -14.08
C ASN A 150 -15.57 5.63 -14.84
N GLY A 151 -14.51 4.93 -14.43
CA GLY A 151 -14.10 3.66 -15.01
C GLY A 151 -13.41 3.74 -16.38
N LYS A 152 -13.05 4.95 -16.84
CA LYS A 152 -12.34 5.19 -18.09
C LYS A 152 -10.99 5.82 -17.87
N ILE A 153 -10.00 5.44 -18.67
CA ILE A 153 -8.70 6.11 -18.69
C ILE A 153 -8.88 7.47 -19.34
N VAL A 154 -8.60 8.53 -18.56
CA VAL A 154 -8.68 9.93 -19.03
C VAL A 154 -7.31 10.39 -19.50
N LYS A 155 -6.26 10.05 -18.75
CA LYS A 155 -4.89 10.46 -19.09
C LYS A 155 -3.90 9.37 -18.63
N ASP A 156 -2.80 9.26 -19.39
CA ASP A 156 -1.73 8.29 -19.14
C ASP A 156 -0.39 8.95 -19.52
N GLY A 157 0.60 8.93 -18.63
CA GLY A 157 1.91 9.54 -18.90
C GLY A 157 2.71 9.90 -17.65
N ASP A 158 3.43 11.02 -17.70
CA ASP A 158 4.28 11.50 -16.61
C ASP A 158 3.46 11.82 -15.35
N PRO A 159 3.89 11.35 -14.16
CA PRO A 159 3.15 11.58 -12.92
C PRO A 159 2.92 13.06 -12.60
N THR A 160 3.88 13.95 -12.90
CA THR A 160 3.74 15.38 -12.60
C THR A 160 2.64 16.03 -13.45
N GLU A 161 2.60 15.68 -14.73
CA GLU A 161 1.56 16.20 -15.64
C GLU A 161 0.16 15.71 -15.25
N ILE A 162 0.05 14.44 -14.86
CA ILE A 162 -1.22 13.83 -14.47
C ILE A 162 -1.70 14.38 -13.13
N ILE A 163 -0.81 14.56 -12.16
CA ILE A 163 -1.14 15.19 -10.89
C ILE A 163 -1.63 16.63 -11.08
N ASN A 164 -0.94 17.41 -11.90
CA ASN A 164 -1.36 18.80 -12.19
C ASN A 164 -2.75 18.83 -12.84
N HIS A 165 -3.02 17.93 -13.78
CA HIS A 165 -4.34 17.81 -14.40
C HIS A 165 -5.41 17.40 -13.38
N TYR A 166 -5.14 16.42 -12.51
CA TYR A 166 -6.05 16.00 -11.47
C TYR A 166 -6.39 17.13 -10.48
N LEU A 167 -5.37 17.88 -10.04
CA LEU A 167 -5.56 18.99 -9.10
C LEU A 167 -6.29 20.19 -9.73
N SER A 168 -6.05 20.50 -11.00
CA SER A 168 -6.76 21.59 -11.70
C SER A 168 -8.25 21.26 -11.84
N ASN A 169 -8.61 20.04 -12.19
CA ASN A 169 -10.02 19.64 -12.29
C ASN A 169 -10.72 19.56 -10.94
N THR A 170 -9.98 19.33 -9.85
CA THR A 170 -10.55 19.30 -8.49
C THR A 170 -10.75 20.69 -7.91
N SER A 171 -9.95 21.68 -8.33
CA SER A 171 -10.09 23.08 -7.89
C SER A 171 -11.28 23.82 -8.53
N ASP A 172 -11.81 23.34 -9.65
CA ASP A 172 -13.03 23.87 -10.26
C ASP A 172 -14.32 23.47 -9.51
N ILE A 173 -14.23 22.56 -8.53
CA ILE A 173 -15.32 22.28 -7.59
C ILE A 173 -15.14 23.14 -6.33
N SER A 174 -14.93 24.44 -6.49
CA SER A 174 -15.12 25.38 -5.40
C SER A 174 -16.63 25.56 -5.21
N TYR A 175 -17.17 24.92 -4.17
CA TYR A 175 -18.51 25.28 -3.68
C TYR A 175 -18.45 26.71 -3.15
N SER A 176 -18.77 27.69 -3.99
CA SER A 176 -19.12 29.02 -3.53
C SER A 176 -20.51 28.89 -2.88
N ILE A 177 -20.55 28.76 -1.56
CA ILE A 177 -21.80 28.91 -0.81
C ILE A 177 -22.03 30.42 -0.75
N GLU A 178 -22.82 30.95 -1.67
CA GLU A 178 -23.38 32.32 -1.55
C GLU A 178 -24.43 32.30 -0.45
N TRP A 179 -24.09 32.86 0.69
CA TRP A 179 -25.04 33.10 1.78
C TRP A 179 -25.86 34.37 1.43
N ASP A 180 -27.09 34.17 1.02
CA ASP A 180 -28.05 35.29 0.96
C ASP A 180 -28.36 35.77 2.39
N LYS A 181 -28.66 37.10 2.54
CA LYS A 181 -28.93 37.73 3.83
C LYS A 181 -30.06 37.08 4.64
N THR A 182 -30.89 36.27 3.99
CA THR A 182 -32.03 35.58 4.58
C THR A 182 -31.69 34.19 5.13
N ASN A 183 -30.50 33.61 4.80
CA ASN A 183 -30.15 32.22 5.12
C ASN A 183 -28.84 32.09 5.89
N ARG A 184 -28.42 33.13 6.60
CA ARG A 184 -27.22 33.15 7.41
C ARG A 184 -27.50 32.47 8.75
N PRO A 185 -26.79 31.40 9.16
CA PRO A 185 -26.97 30.86 10.50
C PRO A 185 -26.58 31.90 11.53
N SER A 186 -27.49 32.14 12.49
CA SER A 186 -27.22 33.04 13.62
C SER A 186 -26.15 32.40 14.50
N SER A 187 -25.03 33.09 14.69
CA SER A 187 -24.04 32.74 15.71
C SER A 187 -24.69 32.79 17.11
N LYS A 188 -24.80 31.66 17.78
CA LYS A 188 -24.96 31.56 19.23
C LYS A 188 -23.61 31.43 19.87
#